data_3f744247b2e5ce81dfa5ceb69f5657f5
#
_entry.id   3f744247b2e5ce81dfa5ceb69f5657f5
#
_cell.length_a   1.000
_cell.length_b   1.000
_cell.length_c   1.000
_cell.angle_alpha   90.00
_cell.angle_beta   90.00
_cell.angle_gamma   90.00
#
_symmetry.space_group_name_H-M   'P 1'
#
loop_
_entity.id
_entity.type
_entity.pdbx_description
1 polymer ?
#
loop_
_entity_poly.entity_id
_entity_poly.type
_entity_poly.pdbx_seq_one_letter_code
_entity_poly.pdbx_strand_id
1 'polypeptide(L)'
;MDSLAQNIGRYISFDENLRELIENEGVAIPANTTCEDLLGITESLFESGGRARIYGVSGLYASAPELTRTDDSVGLGYTVNTATGSIDSDFNNVFPWNKTGLVTLSQGKFLRFPEMFFRVGADSSGRLTDVAVSAQPHSEGSWFRVPPFYYACYGASTEDNALVSRSGVTRTNNVSRAVFRTSAQNAGSGYRQLDLFHRNVLMFLWFIEFATKKSDSVMTGRISGSGSRGGSSPRQTGGTDNVATPSGFETEYGQMRYHYIEDFIGNYGEFVDGVYCSPQGTADYVTDDPTAYNDSATGKTQLSYPSPESGCLAALGWEDSLPFLCMPHSVVQNGSYNTYFCDQTYNSPSSTSALYCGPFWSNNQVSRGLTFYAHYYAGLTNENIGGRLLYVE
;
A
#
# COMPACT_ATOMS: atom_id res chain seq x y z
N MET A 1 49.57 -20.64 4.08
CA MET A 1 48.40 -20.14 4.85
C MET A 1 48.65 -18.68 5.15
N ASP A 2 47.87 -17.79 4.58
CA ASP A 2 47.96 -16.38 4.90
C ASP A 2 47.65 -16.13 6.35
N SER A 3 48.31 -15.19 7.00
CA SER A 3 48.00 -14.84 8.37
C SER A 3 46.60 -14.22 8.52
N LEU A 4 45.98 -14.33 9.69
CA LEU A 4 44.70 -13.70 9.97
C LEU A 4 44.73 -12.20 9.64
N ALA A 5 45.86 -11.52 9.93
CA ALA A 5 46.03 -10.10 9.62
C ALA A 5 46.03 -9.81 8.11
N GLN A 6 46.61 -10.71 7.28
CA GLN A 6 46.55 -10.57 5.83
C GLN A 6 45.14 -10.79 5.29
N ASN A 7 44.37 -11.72 5.84
CA ASN A 7 43.03 -11.95 5.44
C ASN A 7 42.11 -10.76 5.85
N ILE A 8 42.25 -10.24 7.06
CA ILE A 8 41.54 -9.02 7.52
C ILE A 8 41.87 -7.83 6.63
N GLY A 9 43.16 -7.62 6.28
CA GLY A 9 43.56 -6.55 5.37
C GLY A 9 42.96 -6.67 3.98
N ARG A 10 42.81 -7.88 3.45
CA ARG A 10 42.09 -8.12 2.19
C ARG A 10 40.61 -7.83 2.27
N TYR A 11 39.97 -8.17 3.37
CA TYR A 11 38.54 -7.86 3.58
C TYR A 11 38.29 -6.35 3.67
N ILE A 12 39.11 -5.62 4.43
CA ILE A 12 38.99 -4.14 4.54
C ILE A 12 39.23 -3.50 3.15
N SER A 13 40.27 -3.90 2.42
CA SER A 13 40.55 -3.39 1.07
C SER A 13 39.43 -3.73 0.08
N PHE A 14 38.80 -4.87 0.22
CA PHE A 14 37.65 -5.25 -0.60
C PHE A 14 36.44 -4.37 -0.32
N ASP A 15 36.11 -4.11 0.94
CA ASP A 15 35.01 -3.24 1.35
C ASP A 15 35.21 -1.79 0.85
N GLU A 16 36.44 -1.25 1.00
CA GLU A 16 36.77 0.10 0.53
C GLU A 16 36.67 0.21 -1.00
N ASN A 17 37.22 -0.76 -1.74
CA ASN A 17 37.14 -0.78 -3.20
C ASN A 17 35.70 -0.94 -3.70
N LEU A 18 34.87 -1.70 -2.98
CA LEU A 18 33.49 -1.91 -3.33
C LEU A 18 32.66 -0.64 -3.11
N ARG A 19 32.93 0.09 -2.01
CA ARG A 19 32.31 1.40 -1.74
C ARG A 19 32.68 2.42 -2.82
N GLU A 20 33.98 2.52 -3.15
CA GLU A 20 34.44 3.42 -4.19
C GLU A 20 33.82 3.11 -5.56
N LEU A 21 33.66 1.82 -5.92
CA LEU A 21 32.98 1.41 -7.14
C LEU A 21 31.51 1.86 -7.18
N ILE A 22 30.80 1.65 -6.10
CA ILE A 22 29.37 2.01 -5.99
C ILE A 22 29.19 3.54 -6.00
N GLU A 23 30.05 4.28 -5.30
CA GLU A 23 30.01 5.75 -5.26
C GLU A 23 30.35 6.37 -6.63
N ASN A 24 31.28 5.75 -7.39
CA ASN A 24 31.60 6.18 -8.75
C ASN A 24 30.43 6.02 -9.72
N GLU A 25 29.50 5.09 -9.44
CA GLU A 25 28.23 4.94 -10.16
C GLU A 25 27.14 5.92 -9.66
N GLY A 26 27.48 6.85 -8.76
CA GLY A 26 26.60 7.89 -8.26
C GLY A 26 25.64 7.44 -7.15
N VAL A 27 25.88 6.29 -6.54
CA VAL A 27 25.07 5.75 -5.45
C VAL A 27 25.66 6.17 -4.11
N ALA A 28 24.90 6.94 -3.31
CA ALA A 28 25.30 7.31 -1.95
C ALA A 28 25.19 6.11 -1.00
N ILE A 29 26.29 5.75 -0.34
CA ILE A 29 26.35 4.64 0.62
C ILE A 29 26.26 5.19 2.05
N PRO A 30 25.25 4.80 2.86
CA PRO A 30 25.22 5.14 4.28
C PRO A 30 26.45 4.63 5.04
N ALA A 31 26.89 5.37 6.03
CA ALA A 31 28.12 5.05 6.77
C ALA A 31 28.11 3.69 7.48
N ASN A 32 26.92 3.15 7.79
CA ASN A 32 26.75 1.88 8.50
C ASN A 32 26.36 0.71 7.57
N THR A 33 26.51 0.86 6.25
CA THR A 33 26.19 -0.21 5.29
C THR A 33 27.15 -1.39 5.48
N THR A 34 26.64 -2.59 5.64
CA THR A 34 27.43 -3.80 5.81
C THR A 34 28.04 -4.30 4.49
N CYS A 35 29.06 -5.15 4.56
CA CYS A 35 29.67 -5.76 3.37
C CYS A 35 28.65 -6.58 2.55
N GLU A 36 27.70 -7.23 3.21
CA GLU A 36 26.62 -8.01 2.59
C GLU A 36 25.65 -7.09 1.85
N ASP A 37 25.32 -5.93 2.44
CA ASP A 37 24.49 -4.90 1.79
C ASP A 37 25.19 -4.30 0.55
N LEU A 38 26.52 -4.06 0.64
CA LEU A 38 27.33 -3.58 -0.48
C LEU A 38 27.36 -4.58 -1.63
N LEU A 39 27.51 -5.86 -1.34
CA LEU A 39 27.45 -6.92 -2.35
C LEU A 39 26.09 -6.93 -3.05
N GLY A 40 24.98 -6.81 -2.32
CA GLY A 40 23.65 -6.73 -2.89
C GLY A 40 23.46 -5.49 -3.80
N ILE A 41 23.99 -4.33 -3.40
CA ILE A 41 23.99 -3.12 -4.23
C ILE A 41 24.83 -3.34 -5.49
N THR A 42 26.02 -3.94 -5.36
CA THR A 42 26.92 -4.19 -6.49
C THR A 42 26.33 -5.18 -7.48
N GLU A 43 25.71 -6.27 -7.00
CA GLU A 43 25.01 -7.24 -7.86
C GLU A 43 23.89 -6.53 -8.64
N SER A 44 23.11 -5.70 -7.99
CA SER A 44 22.07 -4.88 -8.63
C SER A 44 22.64 -3.94 -9.68
N LEU A 45 23.79 -3.30 -9.41
CA LEU A 45 24.49 -2.41 -10.34
C LEU A 45 25.07 -3.17 -11.55
N PHE A 46 25.68 -4.32 -11.33
CA PHE A 46 26.23 -5.15 -12.42
C PHE A 46 25.14 -5.74 -13.31
N GLU A 47 24.06 -6.22 -12.73
CA GLU A 47 22.91 -6.74 -13.48
C GLU A 47 22.21 -5.67 -14.31
N SER A 48 22.22 -4.41 -13.87
CA SER A 48 21.58 -3.27 -14.53
C SER A 48 22.50 -2.48 -15.47
N GLY A 49 23.73 -2.93 -15.68
CA GLY A 49 24.72 -2.17 -16.45
C GLY A 49 25.14 -0.85 -15.79
N GLY A 50 25.21 -0.81 -14.46
CA GLY A 50 25.59 0.38 -13.66
C GLY A 50 24.43 1.26 -13.23
N ARG A 51 23.17 0.82 -13.45
CA ARG A 51 21.97 1.60 -13.12
C ARG A 51 20.98 0.75 -12.30
N ALA A 52 20.45 1.29 -11.20
CA ALA A 52 19.36 0.62 -10.49
C ALA A 52 18.16 0.40 -11.43
N ARG A 53 17.52 -0.76 -11.30
CA ARG A 53 16.39 -1.12 -12.14
C ARG A 53 15.15 -0.29 -11.80
N ILE A 54 14.34 -0.05 -12.81
CA ILE A 54 13.08 0.67 -12.74
C ILE A 54 11.95 -0.30 -13.07
N TYR A 55 10.99 -0.48 -12.18
CA TYR A 55 9.84 -1.33 -12.43
C TYR A 55 8.59 -0.47 -12.52
N GLY A 56 7.88 -0.54 -13.65
CA GLY A 56 6.77 0.37 -13.89
C GLY A 56 5.61 -0.24 -14.70
N VAL A 57 4.52 0.52 -14.69
CA VAL A 57 3.33 0.27 -15.51
C VAL A 57 2.76 1.60 -16.01
N SER A 58 2.07 1.53 -17.15
CA SER A 58 1.33 2.64 -17.74
C SER A 58 -0.11 2.24 -18.08
N GLY A 59 -0.95 3.22 -18.41
CA GLY A 59 -2.35 2.99 -18.76
C GLY A 59 -3.31 3.15 -17.58
N LEU A 60 -2.89 3.76 -16.47
CA LEU A 60 -3.74 3.96 -15.29
C LEU A 60 -5.03 4.72 -15.60
N TYR A 61 -5.02 5.64 -16.56
CA TYR A 61 -6.21 6.36 -17.00
C TYR A 61 -6.96 5.68 -18.18
N ALA A 62 -6.41 4.62 -18.77
CA ALA A 62 -7.09 3.92 -19.86
C ALA A 62 -8.39 3.25 -19.40
N SER A 63 -9.34 3.07 -20.33
CA SER A 63 -10.59 2.37 -20.02
C SER A 63 -10.41 0.86 -19.81
N ALA A 64 -9.38 0.26 -20.41
CA ALA A 64 -9.01 -1.13 -20.14
C ALA A 64 -8.50 -1.28 -18.69
N PRO A 65 -8.88 -2.34 -17.97
CA PRO A 65 -8.38 -2.57 -16.62
C PRO A 65 -6.93 -3.09 -16.58
N GLU A 66 -6.47 -3.70 -17.66
CA GLU A 66 -5.10 -4.17 -17.80
C GLU A 66 -4.15 -3.01 -18.01
N LEU A 67 -2.99 -3.06 -17.36
CA LEU A 67 -1.92 -2.09 -17.48
C LEU A 67 -0.80 -2.64 -18.36
N THR A 68 -0.08 -1.74 -19.00
CA THR A 68 1.11 -2.10 -19.79
C THR A 68 2.35 -1.99 -18.92
N ARG A 69 3.13 -3.05 -18.83
CA ARG A 69 4.43 -3.05 -18.15
C ARG A 69 5.41 -2.18 -18.90
N THR A 70 6.17 -1.39 -18.13
CA THR A 70 7.20 -0.49 -18.66
C THR A 70 8.55 -0.76 -17.99
N ASP A 71 9.59 -0.19 -18.54
CA ASP A 71 10.94 -0.26 -18.00
C ASP A 71 11.37 -1.73 -17.76
N ASP A 72 12.03 -2.04 -16.67
CA ASP A 72 12.49 -3.39 -16.32
C ASP A 72 11.37 -4.35 -15.87
N SER A 73 10.11 -3.89 -15.82
CA SER A 73 8.95 -4.77 -15.62
C SER A 73 8.58 -5.60 -16.85
N VAL A 74 9.08 -5.20 -18.03
CA VAL A 74 8.77 -5.91 -19.29
C VAL A 74 9.33 -7.34 -19.21
N GLY A 75 8.46 -8.32 -19.44
CA GLY A 75 8.81 -9.74 -19.34
C GLY A 75 8.59 -10.38 -17.98
N LEU A 76 8.40 -9.59 -16.91
CA LEU A 76 8.01 -10.12 -15.60
C LEU A 76 6.51 -10.42 -15.58
N GLY A 77 6.12 -11.42 -14.79
CA GLY A 77 4.74 -11.84 -14.68
C GLY A 77 4.41 -12.49 -13.36
N TYR A 78 3.21 -13.05 -13.30
CA TYR A 78 2.75 -13.88 -12.19
C TYR A 78 1.84 -14.98 -12.71
N THR A 79 1.72 -16.04 -11.93
CA THR A 79 0.75 -17.11 -12.18
C THR A 79 -0.10 -17.34 -10.93
N VAL A 80 -1.38 -17.60 -11.16
CA VAL A 80 -2.32 -17.95 -10.09
C VAL A 80 -2.67 -19.43 -10.22
N ASN A 81 -2.40 -20.18 -9.17
CA ASN A 81 -2.87 -21.56 -9.09
C ASN A 81 -4.35 -21.55 -8.72
N THR A 82 -5.22 -21.79 -9.67
CA THR A 82 -6.67 -21.74 -9.50
C THR A 82 -7.23 -22.80 -8.54
N ALA A 83 -6.47 -23.85 -8.23
CA ALA A 83 -6.89 -24.87 -7.27
C ALA A 83 -6.58 -24.50 -5.82
N THR A 84 -5.48 -23.78 -5.59
CA THR A 84 -5.01 -23.43 -4.25
C THR A 84 -5.11 -21.94 -3.93
N GLY A 85 -5.26 -21.09 -4.97
CA GLY A 85 -5.19 -19.65 -4.84
C GLY A 85 -3.79 -19.09 -4.61
N SER A 86 -2.76 -19.91 -4.71
CA SER A 86 -1.40 -19.43 -4.57
C SER A 86 -0.97 -18.61 -5.78
N ILE A 87 -0.18 -17.58 -5.53
CA ILE A 87 0.40 -16.70 -6.55
C ILE A 87 1.90 -16.89 -6.53
N ASP A 88 2.45 -17.19 -7.69
CA ASP A 88 3.89 -17.15 -7.95
C ASP A 88 4.19 -15.92 -8.80
N SER A 89 5.03 -15.03 -8.30
CA SER A 89 5.31 -13.72 -8.91
C SER A 89 6.81 -13.55 -9.09
N ASP A 90 7.23 -13.18 -10.31
CA ASP A 90 8.62 -12.83 -10.60
C ASP A 90 9.09 -11.64 -9.75
N PHE A 91 8.15 -10.80 -9.33
CA PHE A 91 8.45 -9.65 -8.48
C PHE A 91 8.96 -10.02 -7.08
N ASN A 92 8.71 -11.24 -6.60
CA ASN A 92 9.30 -11.71 -5.35
C ASN A 92 10.84 -11.70 -5.35
N ASN A 93 11.45 -11.67 -6.53
CA ASN A 93 12.90 -11.69 -6.72
C ASN A 93 13.51 -10.32 -7.04
N VAL A 94 12.69 -9.26 -7.14
CA VAL A 94 13.15 -7.93 -7.53
C VAL A 94 12.77 -6.87 -6.50
N PHE A 95 13.47 -5.72 -6.53
CA PHE A 95 13.19 -4.58 -5.68
C PHE A 95 11.79 -3.98 -5.98
N PRO A 96 11.03 -3.56 -4.95
CA PRO A 96 11.31 -3.60 -3.52
C PRO A 96 10.88 -4.90 -2.83
N TRP A 97 10.17 -5.80 -3.51
CA TRP A 97 9.54 -6.99 -2.93
C TRP A 97 10.55 -7.94 -2.28
N ASN A 98 11.73 -8.15 -2.90
CA ASN A 98 12.80 -8.97 -2.35
C ASN A 98 13.52 -8.34 -1.13
N LYS A 99 13.23 -7.08 -0.83
CA LYS A 99 13.76 -6.33 0.33
C LYS A 99 12.70 -6.09 1.40
N THR A 100 11.46 -6.51 1.16
CA THR A 100 10.44 -6.54 2.21
C THR A 100 10.70 -7.71 3.14
N GLY A 101 10.40 -7.54 4.42
CA GLY A 101 10.65 -8.59 5.40
C GLY A 101 9.69 -8.53 6.59
N LEU A 102 9.34 -9.71 7.09
CA LEU A 102 8.57 -9.82 8.33
C LEU A 102 9.43 -9.40 9.52
N VAL A 103 8.88 -8.54 10.35
CA VAL A 103 9.46 -8.12 11.62
C VAL A 103 8.43 -8.20 12.73
N THR A 104 8.92 -8.44 13.95
CA THR A 104 8.09 -8.39 15.16
C THR A 104 8.51 -7.16 15.96
N LEU A 105 7.61 -6.21 16.10
CA LEU A 105 7.75 -5.03 16.96
C LEU A 105 6.96 -5.25 18.26
N SER A 106 7.01 -4.27 19.17
CA SER A 106 6.28 -4.34 20.45
C SER A 106 4.78 -4.58 20.28
N GLN A 107 4.19 -4.04 19.21
CA GLN A 107 2.76 -4.15 18.91
C GLN A 107 2.40 -5.32 17.99
N GLY A 108 3.33 -6.25 17.71
CA GLY A 108 3.06 -7.47 16.94
C GLY A 108 3.80 -7.57 15.61
N LYS A 109 3.20 -8.22 14.62
CA LYS A 109 3.84 -8.51 13.32
C LYS A 109 3.61 -7.42 12.30
N PHE A 110 4.68 -7.05 11.62
CA PHE A 110 4.68 -6.05 10.55
C PHE A 110 5.47 -6.54 9.35
N LEU A 111 5.11 -6.06 8.17
CA LEU A 111 5.91 -6.14 6.98
C LEU A 111 6.70 -4.84 6.84
N ARG A 112 8.03 -4.93 6.87
CA ARG A 112 8.93 -3.80 6.64
C ARG A 112 9.08 -3.58 5.15
N PHE A 113 8.88 -2.35 4.71
CA PHE A 113 9.22 -1.88 3.36
C PHE A 113 10.53 -1.08 3.41
N PRO A 114 11.42 -1.26 2.41
CA PRO A 114 12.65 -0.48 2.31
C PRO A 114 12.33 0.97 1.90
N GLU A 115 13.34 1.82 1.94
CA GLU A 115 13.28 3.10 1.23
C GLU A 115 13.07 2.85 -0.27
N MET A 116 12.21 3.64 -0.88
CA MET A 116 11.85 3.51 -2.29
C MET A 116 11.74 4.89 -2.92
N PHE A 117 11.94 4.92 -4.25
CA PHE A 117 11.70 6.11 -5.06
C PHE A 117 10.69 5.77 -6.15
N PHE A 118 9.69 6.63 -6.30
CA PHE A 118 8.66 6.46 -7.32
C PHE A 118 8.74 7.58 -8.35
N ARG A 119 8.65 7.21 -9.63
CA ARG A 119 8.32 8.12 -10.71
C ARG A 119 6.84 7.97 -11.01
N VAL A 120 6.13 9.08 -11.07
CA VAL A 120 4.68 9.11 -11.29
C VAL A 120 4.36 10.07 -12.42
N GLY A 121 3.63 9.61 -13.41
CA GLY A 121 3.12 10.42 -14.51
C GLY A 121 1.67 10.82 -14.31
N ALA A 122 1.36 12.04 -14.70
CA ALA A 122 0.00 12.54 -14.78
C ALA A 122 -0.22 13.31 -16.07
N ASP A 123 -1.46 13.33 -16.57
CA ASP A 123 -1.81 14.13 -17.72
C ASP A 123 -2.02 15.62 -17.33
N SER A 124 -2.27 16.46 -18.32
CA SER A 124 -2.49 17.90 -18.12
C SER A 124 -3.69 18.24 -17.24
N SER A 125 -4.55 17.29 -16.94
CA SER A 125 -5.70 17.43 -16.03
C SER A 125 -5.40 16.91 -14.62
N GLY A 126 -4.16 16.44 -14.36
CA GLY A 126 -3.77 15.85 -13.07
C GLY A 126 -4.24 14.40 -12.87
N ARG A 127 -4.61 13.67 -13.94
CA ARG A 127 -5.02 12.28 -13.85
C ARG A 127 -3.82 11.37 -14.00
N LEU A 128 -3.68 10.43 -13.08
CA LEU A 128 -2.59 9.45 -13.02
C LEU A 128 -2.53 8.60 -14.29
N THR A 129 -1.37 8.55 -14.96
CA THR A 129 -1.15 7.83 -16.23
C THR A 129 -0.23 6.63 -16.08
N ASP A 130 0.82 6.76 -15.30
CA ASP A 130 1.84 5.72 -15.10
C ASP A 130 2.50 5.85 -13.72
N VAL A 131 3.11 4.76 -13.29
CA VAL A 131 3.88 4.71 -12.05
C VAL A 131 5.04 3.73 -12.20
N ALA A 132 6.19 4.08 -11.64
CA ALA A 132 7.35 3.21 -11.56
C ALA A 132 8.05 3.34 -10.21
N VAL A 133 8.76 2.29 -9.79
CA VAL A 133 9.52 2.23 -8.53
C VAL A 133 10.96 1.82 -8.81
N SER A 134 11.89 2.39 -8.03
CA SER A 134 13.31 2.06 -8.06
C SER A 134 13.92 2.17 -6.65
N ALA A 135 15.08 1.54 -6.46
CA ALA A 135 15.89 1.66 -5.24
C ALA A 135 16.52 3.04 -5.06
N GLN A 136 16.63 3.81 -6.13
CA GLN A 136 17.22 5.16 -6.12
C GLN A 136 16.53 6.06 -7.15
N PRO A 137 16.66 7.39 -7.02
CA PRO A 137 16.18 8.30 -8.05
C PRO A 137 17.09 8.23 -9.29
N HIS A 138 16.52 8.47 -10.46
CA HIS A 138 17.23 8.54 -11.72
C HIS A 138 17.21 9.98 -12.27
N SER A 139 18.10 10.28 -13.21
CA SER A 139 18.21 11.60 -13.83
C SER A 139 17.00 11.98 -14.69
N GLU A 140 16.23 11.01 -15.13
CA GLU A 140 15.04 11.22 -15.96
C GLU A 140 13.76 11.20 -15.12
N GLY A 141 12.96 12.24 -15.26
CA GLY A 141 11.70 12.41 -14.55
C GLY A 141 11.85 12.93 -13.12
N SER A 142 10.71 13.16 -12.47
CA SER A 142 10.64 13.53 -11.05
C SER A 142 10.47 12.25 -10.23
N TRP A 143 11.35 12.08 -9.23
CA TRP A 143 11.33 10.92 -8.35
C TRP A 143 10.96 11.34 -6.93
N PHE A 144 9.95 10.70 -6.38
CA PHE A 144 9.41 10.98 -5.06
C PHE A 144 9.88 9.90 -4.08
N ARG A 145 10.52 10.33 -3.02
CA ARG A 145 11.06 9.45 -1.97
C ARG A 145 9.94 8.95 -1.05
N VAL A 146 9.93 7.65 -0.78
CA VAL A 146 9.15 7.00 0.27
C VAL A 146 10.14 6.48 1.32
N PRO A 147 10.17 7.04 2.54
CA PRO A 147 11.00 6.52 3.62
C PRO A 147 10.64 5.07 3.98
N PRO A 148 11.53 4.33 4.64
CA PRO A 148 11.18 3.02 5.19
C PRO A 148 9.97 3.11 6.10
N PHE A 149 9.09 2.11 6.04
CA PHE A 149 7.91 2.03 6.90
C PHE A 149 7.54 0.59 7.18
N TYR A 150 6.68 0.40 8.17
CA TYR A 150 6.23 -0.92 8.61
C TYR A 150 4.71 -0.98 8.59
N TYR A 151 4.18 -1.87 7.81
CA TYR A 151 2.75 -2.06 7.63
C TYR A 151 2.28 -3.26 8.43
N ALA A 152 1.29 -3.10 9.29
CA ALA A 152 0.77 -4.19 10.11
C ALA A 152 0.27 -5.36 9.25
N CYS A 153 0.71 -6.58 9.58
CA CYS A 153 0.30 -7.78 8.85
C CYS A 153 -1.18 -8.08 9.04
N TYR A 154 -1.74 -7.76 10.20
CA TYR A 154 -3.14 -8.01 10.53
C TYR A 154 -3.92 -6.73 10.71
N GLY A 155 -5.23 -6.78 10.46
CA GLY A 155 -6.14 -5.74 10.86
C GLY A 155 -6.06 -5.50 12.37
N ALA A 156 -6.20 -4.24 12.78
CA ALA A 156 -5.97 -3.82 14.16
C ALA A 156 -6.91 -4.50 15.15
N SER A 157 -6.36 -4.92 16.27
CA SER A 157 -7.05 -5.26 17.50
C SER A 157 -6.64 -4.28 18.60
N THR A 158 -7.44 -4.13 19.64
CA THR A 158 -7.13 -3.23 20.76
C THR A 158 -6.80 -4.05 22.01
N GLU A 159 -5.64 -3.82 22.59
CA GLU A 159 -5.21 -4.36 23.87
C GLU A 159 -4.73 -3.20 24.74
N ASP A 160 -5.19 -3.10 25.97
CA ASP A 160 -4.84 -2.04 26.92
C ASP A 160 -4.96 -0.61 26.33
N ASN A 161 -6.02 -0.38 25.55
CA ASN A 161 -6.28 0.86 24.79
C ASN A 161 -5.26 1.21 23.70
N ALA A 162 -4.35 0.32 23.35
CA ALA A 162 -3.41 0.47 22.23
C ALA A 162 -3.78 -0.46 21.07
N LEU A 163 -3.50 -0.05 19.82
CA LEU A 163 -3.66 -0.93 18.68
C LEU A 163 -2.50 -1.93 18.61
N VAL A 164 -2.85 -3.15 18.24
CA VAL A 164 -1.88 -4.25 18.02
C VAL A 164 -2.14 -4.95 16.69
N SER A 165 -1.08 -5.58 16.13
CA SER A 165 -1.10 -6.42 14.93
C SER A 165 -0.75 -7.86 15.29
N ARG A 166 -1.73 -8.64 15.73
CA ARG A 166 -1.53 -10.01 16.21
C ARG A 166 -2.43 -11.00 15.50
N SER A 167 -1.95 -12.23 15.38
CA SER A 167 -2.72 -13.37 14.91
C SER A 167 -3.58 -13.95 16.04
N GLY A 168 -4.72 -14.53 15.68
CA GLY A 168 -5.61 -15.25 16.61
C GLY A 168 -6.42 -14.34 17.55
N VAL A 169 -6.46 -13.04 17.28
CA VAL A 169 -7.22 -12.08 18.09
C VAL A 169 -8.42 -11.51 17.32
N THR A 170 -9.43 -11.06 18.05
CA THR A 170 -10.60 -10.42 17.46
C THR A 170 -10.24 -9.01 16.98
N ARG A 171 -10.50 -8.69 15.72
CA ARG A 171 -10.33 -7.32 15.18
C ARG A 171 -11.23 -6.34 15.92
N THR A 172 -10.68 -5.16 16.17
CA THR A 172 -11.46 -4.03 16.66
C THR A 172 -12.30 -3.45 15.52
N ASN A 173 -13.57 -3.30 15.76
CA ASN A 173 -14.53 -2.65 14.88
C ASN A 173 -15.54 -1.86 15.70
N ASN A 174 -16.53 -1.28 15.05
CA ASN A 174 -17.61 -0.54 15.71
C ASN A 174 -17.13 0.60 16.62
N VAL A 175 -15.99 1.19 16.26
CA VAL A 175 -15.44 2.40 16.87
C VAL A 175 -15.12 3.42 15.77
N SER A 176 -15.07 4.70 16.13
CA SER A 176 -14.83 5.76 15.15
C SER A 176 -13.35 5.85 14.73
N ARG A 177 -13.10 6.53 13.60
CA ARG A 177 -11.72 6.83 13.15
C ARG A 177 -10.88 7.51 14.23
N ALA A 178 -11.47 8.46 14.96
CA ALA A 178 -10.78 9.16 16.05
C ALA A 178 -10.33 8.21 17.17
N VAL A 179 -11.14 7.20 17.50
CA VAL A 179 -10.77 6.17 18.48
C VAL A 179 -9.62 5.33 17.98
N PHE A 180 -9.65 4.88 16.72
CA PHE A 180 -8.52 4.16 16.11
C PHE A 180 -7.23 5.00 16.15
N ARG A 181 -7.31 6.30 15.79
CA ARG A 181 -6.17 7.23 15.84
C ARG A 181 -5.58 7.33 17.25
N THR A 182 -6.40 7.53 18.26
CA THR A 182 -5.97 7.60 19.65
C THR A 182 -5.33 6.30 20.11
N SER A 183 -5.95 5.15 19.79
CA SER A 183 -5.41 3.84 20.15
C SER A 183 -4.11 3.52 19.42
N ALA A 184 -3.89 4.03 18.21
CA ALA A 184 -2.62 3.92 17.51
C ALA A 184 -1.53 4.76 18.19
N GLN A 185 -1.85 5.98 18.64
CA GLN A 185 -0.93 6.83 19.41
C GLN A 185 -0.56 6.20 20.75
N ASN A 186 -1.50 5.54 21.42
CA ASN A 186 -1.24 4.81 22.66
C ASN A 186 -0.28 3.62 22.49
N ALA A 187 -0.12 3.12 21.27
CA ALA A 187 0.82 2.06 20.94
C ALA A 187 2.29 2.49 21.10
N GLY A 188 2.56 3.81 21.14
CA GLY A 188 3.87 4.39 21.36
C GLY A 188 4.36 5.28 20.23
N SER A 189 5.54 5.87 20.41
CA SER A 189 6.18 6.75 19.40
C SER A 189 6.39 5.99 18.09
N GLY A 190 6.16 6.67 16.96
CA GLY A 190 6.26 6.11 15.63
C GLY A 190 5.03 5.31 15.17
N TYR A 191 4.18 4.85 16.11
CA TYR A 191 2.94 4.16 15.74
C TYR A 191 1.84 5.15 15.38
N ARG A 192 1.09 4.82 14.32
CA ARG A 192 -0.05 5.59 13.86
C ARG A 192 -1.06 4.71 13.15
N GLN A 193 -2.28 5.19 13.02
CA GLN A 193 -3.28 4.54 12.18
C GLN A 193 -2.85 4.61 10.72
N LEU A 194 -3.27 3.63 9.90
CA LEU A 194 -3.11 3.65 8.45
C LEU A 194 -3.53 5.01 7.88
N ASP A 195 -2.65 5.59 7.06
CA ASP A 195 -2.88 6.86 6.40
C ASP A 195 -2.96 6.72 4.87
N LEU A 196 -3.43 7.78 4.22
CA LEU A 196 -3.64 7.83 2.78
C LEU A 196 -2.32 7.64 2.01
N PHE A 197 -1.23 8.22 2.50
CA PHE A 197 0.09 8.12 1.87
C PHE A 197 0.53 6.66 1.73
N HIS A 198 0.61 5.92 2.82
CA HIS A 198 1.09 4.53 2.81
C HIS A 198 0.09 3.57 2.15
N ARG A 199 -1.21 3.87 2.24
CA ARG A 199 -2.24 3.11 1.51
C ARG A 199 -2.03 3.21 0.00
N ASN A 200 -1.76 4.40 -0.51
CA ASN A 200 -1.52 4.64 -1.92
C ASN A 200 -0.17 4.09 -2.40
N VAL A 201 0.88 4.14 -1.58
CA VAL A 201 2.16 3.48 -1.88
C VAL A 201 1.95 1.98 -2.13
N LEU A 202 1.20 1.29 -1.26
CA LEU A 202 0.90 -0.12 -1.47
C LEU A 202 0.05 -0.37 -2.72
N MET A 203 -0.90 0.50 -3.01
CA MET A 203 -1.70 0.43 -4.22
C MET A 203 -0.82 0.56 -5.48
N PHE A 204 0.17 1.43 -5.48
CA PHE A 204 1.11 1.57 -6.60
C PHE A 204 1.97 0.32 -6.76
N LEU A 205 2.47 -0.26 -5.67
CA LEU A 205 3.18 -1.54 -5.73
C LEU A 205 2.29 -2.65 -6.30
N TRP A 206 1.02 -2.69 -5.91
CA TRP A 206 0.04 -3.60 -6.49
C TRP A 206 -0.07 -3.45 -8.02
N PHE A 207 -0.22 -2.21 -8.51
CA PHE A 207 -0.33 -1.96 -9.96
C PHE A 207 0.91 -2.43 -10.69
N ILE A 208 2.10 -2.14 -10.15
CA ILE A 208 3.36 -2.54 -10.77
C ILE A 208 3.50 -4.07 -10.79
N GLU A 209 3.19 -4.75 -9.70
CA GLU A 209 3.33 -6.21 -9.59
C GLU A 209 2.35 -6.96 -10.49
N PHE A 210 1.11 -6.57 -10.49
CA PHE A 210 0.05 -7.33 -11.18
C PHE A 210 -0.35 -6.77 -12.54
N ALA A 211 0.10 -5.58 -12.90
CA ALA A 211 -0.24 -4.90 -14.15
C ALA A 211 -1.76 -4.89 -14.44
N THR A 212 -2.58 -4.71 -13.42
CA THR A 212 -4.04 -4.63 -13.54
C THR A 212 -4.64 -3.70 -12.49
N LYS A 213 -5.69 -3.00 -12.88
CA LYS A 213 -6.55 -2.22 -11.97
C LYS A 213 -7.71 -3.08 -11.42
N LYS A 214 -7.90 -4.26 -11.98
CA LYS A 214 -8.95 -5.21 -11.59
C LYS A 214 -8.46 -6.09 -10.45
N SER A 215 -8.57 -5.59 -9.23
CA SER A 215 -8.04 -6.24 -8.04
C SER A 215 -8.54 -7.66 -7.82
N ASP A 216 -9.80 -7.94 -8.14
CA ASP A 216 -10.40 -9.26 -7.98
C ASP A 216 -10.01 -10.30 -9.05
N SER A 217 -9.33 -9.89 -10.11
CA SER A 217 -8.79 -10.85 -11.09
C SER A 217 -7.53 -11.57 -10.58
N VAL A 218 -6.90 -10.99 -9.54
CA VAL A 218 -5.66 -11.52 -8.96
C VAL A 218 -5.92 -12.14 -7.60
N MET A 219 -6.55 -11.39 -6.70
CA MET A 219 -6.86 -11.81 -5.33
C MET A 219 -8.26 -11.37 -4.97
N THR A 220 -9.00 -12.27 -4.37
CA THR A 220 -10.34 -11.98 -3.86
C THR A 220 -10.39 -12.24 -2.37
N GLY A 221 -10.38 -11.15 -1.60
CA GLY A 221 -10.93 -11.19 -0.26
C GLY A 221 -12.46 -11.33 -0.34
N ARG A 222 -13.12 -11.52 0.78
CA ARG A 222 -14.58 -11.61 0.81
C ARG A 222 -15.20 -10.24 0.54
N ILE A 223 -15.87 -10.10 -0.59
CA ILE A 223 -16.53 -8.88 -1.04
C ILE A 223 -18.04 -9.07 -1.29
N SER A 224 -18.55 -10.32 -1.24
CA SER A 224 -19.97 -10.61 -1.45
C SER A 224 -20.45 -11.71 -0.52
N GLY A 225 -21.69 -11.63 -0.11
CA GLY A 225 -22.37 -12.68 0.61
C GLY A 225 -23.50 -12.15 1.48
N SER A 226 -24.70 -12.69 1.27
CA SER A 226 -25.77 -12.62 2.22
C SER A 226 -25.47 -13.59 3.36
N GLY A 227 -25.40 -13.12 4.53
CA GLY A 227 -25.30 -13.96 5.72
C GLY A 227 -23.89 -14.21 6.16
N SER A 228 -23.77 -13.89 7.28
CA SER A 228 -22.99 -14.26 8.42
C SER A 228 -22.08 -15.48 8.24
N ARG A 229 -21.14 -15.46 7.34
CA ARG A 229 -19.91 -16.07 7.77
C ARG A 229 -19.29 -15.13 8.78
N GLY A 230 -19.80 -15.29 9.98
CA GLY A 230 -19.38 -14.54 11.10
C GLY A 230 -20.33 -13.46 11.55
N GLY A 231 -21.63 -13.51 11.25
CA GLY A 231 -22.58 -12.64 11.92
C GLY A 231 -22.07 -11.21 12.17
N SER A 232 -22.60 -10.55 13.11
CA SER A 232 -22.09 -9.29 13.68
C SER A 232 -20.80 -9.44 14.52
N SER A 233 -20.13 -10.59 14.50
CA SER A 233 -18.91 -10.81 15.27
C SER A 233 -17.68 -10.54 14.45
N PRO A 234 -16.75 -9.70 14.93
CA PRO A 234 -15.46 -9.49 14.32
C PRO A 234 -14.71 -10.83 14.18
N ARG A 235 -14.05 -11.02 13.04
CA ARG A 235 -13.28 -12.24 12.84
C ARG A 235 -11.95 -12.16 13.56
N GLN A 236 -11.47 -13.34 13.94
CA GLN A 236 -10.09 -13.46 14.37
C GLN A 236 -9.14 -13.25 13.19
N THR A 237 -8.07 -12.55 13.45
CA THR A 237 -6.91 -12.39 12.57
C THR A 237 -6.11 -13.69 12.48
N GLY A 238 -5.26 -13.80 11.47
CA GLY A 238 -4.37 -14.97 11.32
C GLY A 238 -4.96 -16.12 10.53
N GLY A 239 -6.13 -15.94 9.91
CA GLY A 239 -6.72 -16.97 9.05
C GLY A 239 -5.84 -17.34 7.85
N THR A 240 -4.90 -16.48 7.49
CA THR A 240 -3.95 -16.70 6.39
C THR A 240 -2.55 -17.15 6.85
N ASP A 241 -2.30 -17.37 8.12
CA ASP A 241 -0.96 -17.69 8.66
C ASP A 241 -0.35 -18.96 8.08
N ASN A 242 -1.18 -19.94 7.78
CA ASN A 242 -0.75 -21.22 7.24
C ASN A 242 -0.79 -21.28 5.71
N VAL A 243 -0.99 -20.16 5.05
CA VAL A 243 -0.96 -20.08 3.59
C VAL A 243 0.48 -19.83 3.16
N ALA A 244 1.06 -20.77 2.41
CA ALA A 244 2.47 -20.74 2.01
C ALA A 244 2.80 -19.59 1.05
N THR A 245 1.82 -19.13 0.28
CA THR A 245 1.94 -18.03 -0.68
C THR A 245 0.80 -17.04 -0.51
N PRO A 246 0.95 -15.80 -0.95
CA PRO A 246 -0.17 -14.86 -1.01
C PRO A 246 -1.32 -15.50 -1.75
N SER A 247 -2.45 -15.67 -1.07
CA SER A 247 -3.60 -16.35 -1.66
C SER A 247 -4.54 -15.33 -2.27
N GLY A 248 -4.90 -15.53 -3.53
CA GLY A 248 -5.94 -14.77 -4.21
C GLY A 248 -7.32 -15.37 -4.06
N PHE A 249 -7.49 -16.45 -3.30
CA PHE A 249 -8.76 -17.13 -3.14
C PHE A 249 -9.30 -17.01 -1.73
N GLU A 250 -10.61 -17.07 -1.62
CA GLU A 250 -11.26 -17.13 -0.33
C GLU A 250 -10.72 -18.33 0.46
N THR A 251 -10.13 -18.06 1.61
CA THR A 251 -9.94 -19.06 2.64
C THR A 251 -11.31 -19.50 3.16
N GLU A 252 -11.39 -20.50 4.03
CA GLU A 252 -12.63 -20.88 4.71
C GLU A 252 -13.41 -19.68 5.26
N TYR A 253 -12.71 -18.61 5.62
CA TYR A 253 -13.26 -17.38 6.18
C TYR A 253 -13.31 -16.22 5.18
N GLY A 254 -12.91 -16.41 3.93
CA GLY A 254 -12.84 -15.36 2.92
C GLY A 254 -11.72 -14.36 3.14
N GLN A 255 -10.66 -14.74 3.87
CA GLN A 255 -9.49 -13.91 4.09
C GLN A 255 -8.50 -14.11 2.94
N MET A 256 -7.83 -13.01 2.54
CA MET A 256 -6.77 -13.03 1.54
C MET A 256 -5.49 -12.45 2.14
N ARG A 257 -4.37 -12.66 1.49
CA ARG A 257 -3.09 -12.12 1.89
C ARG A 257 -2.33 -11.58 0.68
N TYR A 258 -2.01 -10.29 0.71
CA TYR A 258 -1.05 -9.67 -0.19
C TYR A 258 0.32 -9.65 0.49
N HIS A 259 1.25 -10.43 -0.02
CA HIS A 259 2.48 -10.77 0.68
C HIS A 259 2.17 -11.26 2.12
N TYR A 260 2.49 -10.52 3.14
CA TYR A 260 2.17 -10.89 4.53
C TYR A 260 1.05 -10.03 5.13
N ILE A 261 0.38 -9.22 4.32
CA ILE A 261 -0.70 -8.33 4.76
C ILE A 261 -2.03 -9.05 4.56
N GLU A 262 -2.63 -9.47 5.65
CA GLU A 262 -3.94 -10.11 5.65
C GLU A 262 -5.05 -9.08 5.40
N ASP A 263 -6.06 -9.46 4.62
CA ASP A 263 -7.21 -8.64 4.29
C ASP A 263 -6.85 -7.27 3.66
N PHE A 264 -5.80 -7.25 2.81
CA PHE A 264 -5.50 -6.05 2.01
C PHE A 264 -6.69 -5.68 1.09
N ILE A 265 -7.44 -6.68 0.65
CA ILE A 265 -8.66 -6.56 -0.14
C ILE A 265 -9.77 -7.38 0.50
N GLY A 266 -10.90 -6.74 0.82
CA GLY A 266 -12.09 -7.42 1.34
C GLY A 266 -12.11 -7.63 2.85
N ASN A 267 -13.13 -8.31 3.34
CA ASN A 267 -13.52 -8.53 4.71
C ASN A 267 -13.92 -7.27 5.48
N TYR A 268 -13.05 -6.28 5.60
CA TYR A 268 -13.29 -5.02 6.31
C TYR A 268 -12.84 -3.84 5.47
N GLY A 269 -13.65 -2.78 5.44
CA GLY A 269 -13.17 -1.46 5.10
C GLY A 269 -12.22 -0.98 6.19
N GLU A 270 -11.17 -0.26 5.83
CA GLU A 270 -10.21 0.28 6.79
C GLU A 270 -10.27 1.81 6.80
N PHE A 271 -10.49 2.40 7.98
CA PHE A 271 -10.37 3.83 8.13
C PHE A 271 -8.95 4.29 7.76
N VAL A 272 -8.89 5.40 7.04
CA VAL A 272 -7.64 6.01 6.58
C VAL A 272 -7.53 7.42 7.13
N ASP A 273 -6.37 7.73 7.73
CA ASP A 273 -6.04 9.07 8.21
C ASP A 273 -5.32 9.92 7.15
N GLY A 274 -5.05 11.18 7.47
CA GLY A 274 -4.43 12.13 6.54
C GLY A 274 -5.40 12.73 5.53
N VAL A 275 -6.70 12.46 5.63
CA VAL A 275 -7.71 12.94 4.70
C VAL A 275 -8.97 13.43 5.39
N TYR A 276 -9.54 14.49 4.84
CA TYR A 276 -10.84 15.05 5.21
C TYR A 276 -11.62 15.37 3.95
N CYS A 277 -12.79 14.79 3.81
CA CYS A 277 -13.71 15.08 2.73
C CYS A 277 -14.77 16.08 3.24
N SER A 278 -14.92 17.20 2.53
CA SER A 278 -15.83 18.26 2.94
C SER A 278 -17.30 17.82 2.83
N PRO A 279 -18.20 18.44 3.60
CA PRO A 279 -19.63 18.25 3.40
C PRO A 279 -20.03 18.52 1.96
N GLN A 280 -20.96 17.72 1.42
CA GLN A 280 -21.44 17.81 0.03
C GLN A 280 -20.40 17.39 -1.03
N GLY A 281 -19.23 16.86 -0.66
CA GLY A 281 -18.24 16.35 -1.60
C GLY A 281 -17.63 17.44 -2.51
N THR A 282 -17.55 18.68 -2.01
CA THR A 282 -17.08 19.81 -2.82
C THR A 282 -15.56 19.92 -2.86
N ALA A 283 -14.85 19.34 -1.88
CA ALA A 283 -13.41 19.38 -1.83
C ALA A 283 -12.86 18.28 -0.91
N ASP A 284 -11.70 17.76 -1.25
CA ASP A 284 -10.90 16.89 -0.40
C ASP A 284 -9.65 17.63 0.10
N TYR A 285 -9.31 17.40 1.34
CA TYR A 285 -8.15 17.98 2.01
C TYR A 285 -7.26 16.86 2.52
N VAL A 286 -5.96 16.93 2.24
CA VAL A 286 -5.01 15.85 2.50
C VAL A 286 -3.76 16.37 3.21
N THR A 287 -3.09 15.47 3.94
CA THR A 287 -1.80 15.72 4.58
C THR A 287 -1.09 14.38 4.87
N ASP A 288 0.22 14.38 4.79
CA ASP A 288 1.12 13.32 5.27
C ASP A 288 1.72 13.63 6.65
N ASP A 289 1.45 14.84 7.18
CA ASP A 289 1.87 15.22 8.53
C ASP A 289 0.97 14.57 9.59
N PRO A 290 1.46 13.60 10.38
CA PRO A 290 0.66 12.91 11.39
C PRO A 290 0.20 13.84 12.53
N THR A 291 0.82 15.00 12.72
CA THR A 291 0.39 15.99 13.74
C THR A 291 -0.89 16.71 13.33
N ALA A 292 -1.20 16.71 12.03
CA ALA A 292 -2.42 17.28 11.45
C ALA A 292 -3.55 16.23 11.22
N TYR A 293 -3.38 15.00 11.69
CA TYR A 293 -4.43 13.98 11.56
C TYR A 293 -5.59 14.28 12.52
N ASN A 294 -6.67 14.72 11.94
CA ASN A 294 -7.92 15.10 12.62
C ASN A 294 -9.10 14.98 11.67
N ASP A 295 -10.30 15.18 12.17
CA ASP A 295 -11.55 15.08 11.41
C ASP A 295 -12.04 16.46 10.91
N SER A 296 -11.10 17.32 10.48
CA SER A 296 -11.38 18.64 9.91
C SER A 296 -10.36 18.98 8.80
N ALA A 297 -10.58 20.08 8.08
CA ALA A 297 -9.63 20.61 7.10
C ALA A 297 -8.37 21.26 7.73
N THR A 298 -8.37 21.46 9.05
CA THR A 298 -7.27 22.16 9.75
C THR A 298 -5.95 21.40 9.58
N GLY A 299 -4.91 22.10 9.12
CA GLY A 299 -3.57 21.54 8.90
C GLY A 299 -3.45 20.66 7.65
N LYS A 300 -4.43 20.69 6.75
CA LYS A 300 -4.44 19.95 5.50
C LYS A 300 -4.45 20.89 4.29
N THR A 301 -3.95 20.41 3.16
CA THR A 301 -3.99 21.10 1.88
C THR A 301 -5.16 20.59 1.07
N GLN A 302 -5.92 21.52 0.46
CA GLN A 302 -6.99 21.18 -0.46
C GLN A 302 -6.39 20.68 -1.77
N LEU A 303 -6.92 19.58 -2.29
CA LEU A 303 -6.61 19.11 -3.64
C LEU A 303 -7.15 20.08 -4.69
N SER A 304 -6.40 20.25 -5.78
CA SER A 304 -6.74 21.20 -6.87
C SER A 304 -7.88 20.68 -7.74
N TYR A 305 -8.15 19.38 -7.72
CA TYR A 305 -9.26 18.77 -8.46
C TYR A 305 -10.45 18.50 -7.53
N PRO A 306 -11.68 18.56 -8.05
CA PRO A 306 -12.88 18.32 -7.24
C PRO A 306 -13.03 16.85 -6.92
N SER A 307 -13.61 16.55 -5.76
CA SER A 307 -14.12 15.22 -5.47
C SER A 307 -15.20 14.84 -6.47
N PRO A 308 -15.11 13.67 -7.13
CA PRO A 308 -16.15 13.24 -8.04
C PRO A 308 -17.41 12.82 -7.29
N GLU A 309 -18.55 12.80 -7.98
CA GLU A 309 -19.76 12.13 -7.51
C GLU A 309 -19.53 10.63 -7.35
N SER A 310 -20.49 9.90 -6.72
CA SER A 310 -20.44 8.45 -6.66
C SER A 310 -20.54 7.83 -8.06
N GLY A 311 -19.75 6.79 -8.31
CA GLY A 311 -19.75 6.10 -9.61
C GLY A 311 -18.58 5.12 -9.74
N CYS A 312 -18.42 4.54 -10.92
CA CYS A 312 -17.24 3.70 -11.20
C CYS A 312 -15.99 4.58 -11.31
N LEU A 313 -14.98 4.30 -10.52
CA LEU A 313 -13.71 5.04 -10.49
C LEU A 313 -13.03 4.96 -11.87
N ALA A 314 -12.88 6.10 -12.52
CA ALA A 314 -12.25 6.19 -13.83
C ALA A 314 -10.79 6.68 -13.76
N ALA A 315 -10.48 7.59 -12.84
CA ALA A 315 -9.13 8.09 -12.64
C ALA A 315 -8.86 8.44 -11.18
N LEU A 316 -7.63 8.26 -10.77
CA LEU A 316 -7.04 8.86 -9.58
C LEU A 316 -6.36 10.18 -9.96
N GLY A 317 -6.35 11.14 -9.04
CA GLY A 317 -5.65 12.40 -9.21
C GLY A 317 -4.23 12.33 -8.69
N TRP A 318 -3.37 13.20 -9.21
CA TRP A 318 -2.00 13.36 -8.76
C TRP A 318 -1.59 14.82 -8.75
N GLU A 319 -0.88 15.23 -7.73
CA GLU A 319 -0.24 16.54 -7.61
C GLU A 319 1.20 16.34 -7.09
N ASP A 320 2.19 16.85 -7.81
CA ASP A 320 3.61 16.71 -7.44
C ASP A 320 3.94 17.36 -6.07
N SER A 321 3.15 18.35 -5.68
CA SER A 321 3.25 19.01 -4.37
C SER A 321 2.68 18.18 -3.21
N LEU A 322 1.89 17.15 -3.51
CA LEU A 322 1.19 16.29 -2.57
C LEU A 322 1.39 14.80 -2.94
N PRO A 323 2.65 14.32 -3.01
CA PRO A 323 2.95 12.99 -3.50
C PRO A 323 2.29 11.92 -2.64
N PHE A 324 1.74 10.89 -3.29
CA PHE A 324 1.00 9.76 -2.70
C PHE A 324 -0.31 10.11 -1.97
N LEU A 325 -0.74 11.36 -2.00
CA LEU A 325 -2.01 11.79 -1.40
C LEU A 325 -3.15 11.80 -2.43
N CYS A 326 -3.11 10.86 -3.37
CA CYS A 326 -4.10 10.74 -4.44
C CYS A 326 -5.46 10.27 -3.92
N MET A 327 -6.50 10.93 -4.45
CA MET A 327 -7.91 10.64 -4.24
C MET A 327 -8.58 10.39 -5.60
N PRO A 328 -9.81 9.88 -5.64
CA PRO A 328 -10.61 9.80 -6.87
C PRO A 328 -10.67 11.16 -7.58
N HIS A 329 -10.34 11.18 -8.86
CA HIS A 329 -10.40 12.39 -9.71
C HIS A 329 -11.67 12.40 -10.56
N SER A 330 -12.03 11.26 -11.14
CA SER A 330 -13.19 11.17 -12.02
C SER A 330 -13.86 9.80 -11.95
N VAL A 331 -15.14 9.79 -12.25
CA VAL A 331 -15.99 8.61 -12.32
C VAL A 331 -16.72 8.53 -13.64
N VAL A 332 -17.18 7.33 -13.99
CA VAL A 332 -18.10 7.07 -15.08
C VAL A 332 -19.37 6.41 -14.54
N GLN A 333 -20.54 6.91 -14.94
CA GLN A 333 -21.82 6.41 -14.43
C GLN A 333 -22.19 5.03 -15.00
N ASN A 334 -21.77 4.75 -16.23
CA ASN A 334 -22.03 3.49 -16.96
C ASN A 334 -20.79 2.60 -17.00
N GLY A 335 -19.92 2.68 -16.01
CA GLY A 335 -18.78 1.80 -15.88
C GLY A 335 -19.21 0.36 -15.54
N SER A 336 -18.34 -0.58 -15.78
CA SER A 336 -18.56 -2.01 -15.49
C SER A 336 -17.37 -2.59 -14.72
N TYR A 337 -17.53 -3.80 -14.21
CA TYR A 337 -16.46 -4.58 -13.58
C TYR A 337 -15.27 -4.91 -14.49
N ASN A 338 -15.32 -4.52 -15.76
CA ASN A 338 -14.30 -4.77 -16.75
C ASN A 338 -13.80 -3.47 -17.39
N THR A 339 -14.07 -2.32 -16.77
CA THR A 339 -13.64 -1.02 -17.29
C THR A 339 -12.99 -0.17 -16.19
N TYR A 340 -11.95 0.54 -16.54
CA TYR A 340 -11.20 1.43 -15.66
C TYR A 340 -10.65 0.68 -14.42
N PHE A 341 -10.93 1.17 -13.21
CA PHE A 341 -10.48 0.52 -11.96
C PHE A 341 -11.35 -0.67 -11.55
N CYS A 342 -12.47 -0.91 -12.24
CA CYS A 342 -13.45 -1.94 -11.89
C CYS A 342 -14.05 -1.79 -10.49
N ASP A 343 -13.80 -0.67 -9.84
CA ASP A 343 -14.21 -0.32 -8.49
C ASP A 343 -15.15 0.89 -8.51
N GLN A 344 -16.01 0.97 -7.50
CA GLN A 344 -16.82 2.16 -7.28
C GLN A 344 -16.19 3.04 -6.21
N THR A 345 -16.37 4.36 -6.38
CA THR A 345 -16.18 5.31 -5.29
C THR A 345 -17.54 5.82 -4.85
N TYR A 346 -17.70 6.00 -3.54
CA TYR A 346 -18.92 6.55 -2.96
C TYR A 346 -18.58 7.86 -2.27
N ASN A 347 -19.10 8.93 -2.85
CA ASN A 347 -18.95 10.27 -2.34
C ASN A 347 -20.33 10.93 -2.25
N SER A 348 -20.93 10.88 -1.10
CA SER A 348 -22.22 11.53 -0.82
C SER A 348 -22.26 12.03 0.62
N PRO A 349 -21.33 12.91 1.00
CA PRO A 349 -21.25 13.37 2.36
C PRO A 349 -22.39 14.35 2.66
N SER A 350 -23.32 13.94 3.49
CA SER A 350 -24.29 14.85 4.10
C SER A 350 -23.67 15.68 5.24
N SER A 351 -22.47 15.29 5.68
CA SER A 351 -21.68 15.91 6.77
C SER A 351 -20.20 15.66 6.54
N THR A 352 -19.34 16.12 7.44
CA THR A 352 -17.89 15.81 7.42
C THR A 352 -17.65 14.31 7.32
N SER A 353 -16.92 13.86 6.30
CA SER A 353 -16.75 12.44 6.05
C SER A 353 -15.36 11.92 6.43
N ALA A 354 -15.35 10.73 7.02
CA ALA A 354 -14.13 9.94 7.16
C ALA A 354 -13.96 9.07 5.93
N LEU A 355 -12.74 9.05 5.38
CA LEU A 355 -12.39 8.10 4.34
C LEU A 355 -12.15 6.73 4.96
N TYR A 356 -12.73 5.70 4.35
CA TYR A 356 -12.25 4.34 4.50
C TYR A 356 -12.04 3.71 3.11
N CYS A 357 -11.07 2.83 3.02
CA CYS A 357 -10.69 2.15 1.80
C CYS A 357 -10.96 0.66 1.90
N GLY A 358 -11.18 0.03 0.75
CA GLY A 358 -11.47 -1.39 0.64
C GLY A 358 -12.94 -1.73 0.85
N PRO A 359 -13.41 -2.78 0.18
CA PRO A 359 -14.75 -3.30 0.36
C PRO A 359 -14.84 -4.08 1.66
N PHE A 360 -16.01 -4.13 2.24
CA PHE A 360 -16.30 -5.01 3.37
C PHE A 360 -17.14 -6.22 2.92
N TRP A 361 -17.19 -7.23 3.75
CA TRP A 361 -17.74 -8.56 3.46
C TRP A 361 -19.19 -8.58 2.92
N SER A 362 -19.95 -7.52 3.09
CA SER A 362 -21.34 -7.42 2.59
C SER A 362 -21.49 -6.49 1.40
N ASN A 363 -20.40 -5.91 0.88
CA ASN A 363 -20.48 -5.15 -0.35
C ASN A 363 -20.76 -6.10 -1.51
N ASN A 364 -21.67 -5.69 -2.40
CA ASN A 364 -21.91 -6.43 -3.63
C ASN A 364 -20.68 -6.36 -4.54
N GLN A 365 -20.67 -7.15 -5.61
CA GLN A 365 -19.59 -7.25 -6.60
C GLN A 365 -19.12 -5.92 -7.25
N VAL A 366 -19.74 -4.80 -6.93
CA VAL A 366 -19.41 -3.46 -7.44
C VAL A 366 -18.31 -2.74 -6.64
N SER A 367 -17.92 -3.27 -5.49
CA SER A 367 -16.91 -2.68 -4.62
C SER A 367 -15.79 -3.68 -4.43
N ARG A 368 -14.64 -3.39 -5.00
CA ARG A 368 -13.46 -4.26 -5.01
C ARG A 368 -12.30 -3.60 -4.27
N GLY A 369 -11.10 -4.14 -4.36
CA GLY A 369 -9.99 -3.82 -3.48
C GLY A 369 -9.50 -2.38 -3.43
N LEU A 370 -9.81 -1.58 -4.43
CA LEU A 370 -9.32 -0.21 -4.57
C LEU A 370 -10.40 0.85 -4.35
N THR A 371 -11.50 0.46 -3.72
CA THR A 371 -12.65 1.35 -3.49
C THR A 371 -12.32 2.43 -2.46
N PHE A 372 -12.83 3.64 -2.71
CA PHE A 372 -12.78 4.79 -1.81
C PHE A 372 -14.20 5.14 -1.36
N TYR A 373 -14.41 5.19 -0.05
CA TYR A 373 -15.70 5.53 0.53
C TYR A 373 -15.59 6.78 1.39
N ALA A 374 -16.26 7.83 0.98
CA ALA A 374 -16.28 9.12 1.66
C ALA A 374 -17.72 9.59 1.95
N HIS A 375 -18.62 8.70 2.32
CA HIS A 375 -20.04 9.03 2.54
C HIS A 375 -20.50 8.94 3.99
N TYR A 376 -19.70 8.39 4.88
CA TYR A 376 -20.02 8.31 6.29
C TYR A 376 -19.38 9.45 7.09
N TYR A 377 -20.10 9.98 8.06
CA TYR A 377 -19.57 11.02 8.93
C TYR A 377 -18.41 10.50 9.82
N ALA A 378 -17.51 11.40 10.20
CA ALA A 378 -16.26 11.04 10.88
C ALA A 378 -16.44 10.32 12.22
N GLY A 379 -17.57 10.54 12.91
CA GLY A 379 -17.90 9.85 14.16
C GLY A 379 -18.61 8.51 13.97
N LEU A 380 -18.78 8.01 12.74
CA LEU A 380 -19.45 6.74 12.50
C LEU A 380 -18.74 5.61 13.23
N THR A 381 -19.54 4.75 13.84
CA THR A 381 -19.14 3.43 14.33
C THR A 381 -19.85 2.38 13.47
N ASN A 382 -19.11 1.43 12.93
CA ASN A 382 -19.67 0.40 12.05
C ASN A 382 -18.91 -0.92 12.22
N GLU A 383 -19.65 -2.02 12.31
CA GLU A 383 -19.10 -3.35 12.48
C GLU A 383 -18.28 -3.84 11.28
N ASN A 384 -18.48 -3.25 10.10
CA ASN A 384 -17.81 -3.62 8.86
C ASN A 384 -16.54 -2.80 8.62
N ILE A 385 -16.21 -1.84 9.48
CA ILE A 385 -15.05 -0.97 9.32
C ILE A 385 -14.12 -1.17 10.51
N GLY A 386 -12.88 -1.45 10.19
CA GLY A 386 -11.77 -1.59 11.12
C GLY A 386 -10.71 -0.51 10.92
N GLY A 387 -9.55 -0.78 11.45
CA GLY A 387 -8.36 0.03 11.25
C GLY A 387 -7.14 -0.87 11.07
N ARG A 388 -6.01 -0.25 10.78
CA ARG A 388 -4.72 -0.92 10.67
C ARG A 388 -3.63 -0.04 11.25
N LEU A 389 -2.64 -0.68 11.88
CA LEU A 389 -1.52 0.01 12.49
C LEU A 389 -0.39 0.20 11.47
N LEU A 390 0.26 1.35 11.52
CA LEU A 390 1.54 1.64 10.87
C LEU A 390 2.59 1.92 11.93
N TYR A 391 3.86 1.68 11.60
CA TYR A 391 4.99 2.19 12.33
C TYR A 391 5.96 2.88 11.35
N VAL A 392 6.38 4.08 11.70
CA VAL A 392 7.35 4.87 10.92
C VAL A 392 8.40 5.39 11.91
N GLU A 393 9.66 5.15 11.58
CA GLU A 393 10.82 5.53 12.41
C GLU A 393 11.00 7.05 12.53
#